data_475fd15ef9b1b570452e83d675c79505
#
_entry.id   475fd15ef9b1b570452e83d675c79505
#
_cell.length_a   1.000
_cell.length_b   1.000
_cell.length_c   1.000
_cell.angle_alpha   90.00
_cell.angle_beta   90.00
_cell.angle_gamma   90.00
#
_symmetry.space_group_name_H-M   'P 1'
#
loop_
_entity.id
_entity.type
_entity.pdbx_description
1 polymer ?
#
loop_
_entity_poly.entity_id
_entity_poly.type
_entity_poly.pdbx_seq_one_letter_code
_entity_poly.pdbx_strand_id
1 'polypeptide(L)'
;SLRLRLTLLCAALLTLCCLLLTLTNNLSAVQMAHSVQAVPLLPAQTAEADAHTDFPMASLEINETVRQARGIFHLQSLLAMAAVLAAGLYLIYRLVGKALAPLDELAGQIRGRTAEDLERPLAIPDSGDEVAELARAFNQMSRRLNQVFVMQKNFSHNAAHEFRTPLAILKTRIGLFRKKRDFTPAAVQDFLQIMEGEVDHLSAMVSSLLELTNLEQMERGERLSAEQLIQRAADEVALPAAERQISVLVDVSPCTLTGNERLLHRAVFNLLENAVKYSPIGGAVYVSGRRADGVFRMEVTDQGPGIPAELRRQIFEPFFRVDDARSRQQGGAGLGLALVRAIAQAHGGAVRVEEAPSGGSRFLLELPLGPECQAPPPGTDKP
;
A
#
# COMPACT_ATOMS: atom_id res chain seq x y z
N SER A 1 4.74 29.42 9.48
CA SER A 1 5.54 28.25 9.12
C SER A 1 6.07 27.57 10.38
N LEU A 2 6.28 26.28 10.36
CA LEU A 2 6.85 25.51 11.48
C LEU A 2 8.21 26.07 11.89
N ARG A 3 9.01 26.48 10.90
CA ARG A 3 10.31 27.16 11.08
C ARG A 3 10.20 28.39 11.95
N LEU A 4 9.18 29.24 11.73
CA LEU A 4 8.97 30.47 12.53
C LEU A 4 8.58 30.14 13.96
N ARG A 5 7.72 29.15 14.17
CA ARG A 5 7.28 28.74 15.53
C ARG A 5 8.44 28.16 16.34
N LEU A 6 9.27 27.29 15.71
CA LEU A 6 10.41 26.67 16.39
C LEU A 6 11.50 27.73 16.73
N THR A 7 11.81 28.64 15.80
CA THR A 7 12.77 29.74 16.07
C THR A 7 12.27 30.67 17.16
N LEU A 8 10.98 31.02 17.20
CA LEU A 8 10.38 31.83 18.27
C LEU A 8 10.45 31.12 19.61
N LEU A 9 10.19 29.84 19.68
CA LEU A 9 10.21 29.07 20.91
C LEU A 9 11.65 28.95 21.46
N CYS A 10 12.62 28.65 20.61
CA CYS A 10 14.04 28.63 20.97
C CYS A 10 14.55 30.03 21.36
N ALA A 11 14.11 31.07 20.67
CA ALA A 11 14.44 32.45 21.02
C ALA A 11 13.88 32.85 22.39
N ALA A 12 12.64 32.48 22.67
CA ALA A 12 12.03 32.75 24.01
C ALA A 12 12.77 32.02 25.12
N LEU A 13 13.19 30.76 24.88
CA LEU A 13 13.99 30.00 25.85
C LEU A 13 15.37 30.63 26.08
N LEU A 14 16.03 31.04 25.01
CA LEU A 14 17.32 31.73 25.11
C LEU A 14 17.24 33.04 25.83
N THR A 15 16.21 33.87 25.55
CA THR A 15 15.98 35.14 26.27
C THR A 15 15.71 34.91 27.75
N LEU A 16 14.92 33.89 28.10
CA LEU A 16 14.66 33.52 29.48
C LEU A 16 15.95 33.09 30.21
N CYS A 17 16.76 32.26 29.61
CA CYS A 17 18.06 31.83 30.15
C CYS A 17 19.01 33.03 30.37
N CYS A 18 19.10 33.95 29.42
CA CYS A 18 19.93 35.14 29.53
C CYS A 18 19.43 36.09 30.61
N LEU A 19 18.12 36.27 30.76
CA LEU A 19 17.51 37.05 31.85
C LEU A 19 17.83 36.46 33.23
N LEU A 20 17.68 35.15 33.39
CA LEU A 20 18.02 34.46 34.64
C LEU A 20 19.52 34.59 34.98
N LEU A 21 20.41 34.44 34.00
CA LEU A 21 21.84 34.60 34.18
C LEU A 21 22.22 36.05 34.59
N THR A 22 21.60 37.06 33.96
CA THR A 22 21.85 38.46 34.32
C THR A 22 21.28 38.79 35.71
N LEU A 23 20.13 38.24 36.07
CA LEU A 23 19.55 38.42 37.40
C LEU A 23 20.46 37.80 38.47
N THR A 24 20.93 36.59 38.30
CA THR A 24 21.86 35.92 39.22
C THR A 24 23.20 36.65 39.33
N ASN A 25 23.72 37.14 38.22
CA ASN A 25 24.97 37.91 38.20
C ASN A 25 24.84 39.25 38.93
N ASN A 26 23.72 39.95 38.72
CA ASN A 26 23.42 41.21 39.43
C ASN A 26 23.19 41.01 40.93
N LEU A 27 22.49 39.94 41.35
CA LEU A 27 22.31 39.58 42.74
C LEU A 27 23.65 39.28 43.44
N SER A 28 24.53 38.52 42.76
CA SER A 28 25.88 38.23 43.26
C SER A 28 26.75 39.45 43.36
N ALA A 29 26.67 40.40 42.38
CA ALA A 29 27.38 41.67 42.44
C ALA A 29 26.90 42.56 43.60
N VAL A 30 25.59 42.58 43.90
CA VAL A 30 25.02 43.30 45.05
C VAL A 30 25.48 42.69 46.35
N GLN A 31 25.44 41.36 46.52
CA GLN A 31 25.93 40.66 47.70
C GLN A 31 27.42 40.92 47.96
N MET A 32 28.23 40.88 46.90
CA MET A 32 29.66 41.14 46.98
C MET A 32 29.94 42.59 47.44
N ALA A 33 29.18 43.57 46.92
CA ALA A 33 29.27 44.97 47.35
C ALA A 33 28.88 45.18 48.83
N HIS A 34 27.88 44.47 49.31
CA HIS A 34 27.50 44.48 50.74
C HIS A 34 28.56 43.81 51.63
N SER A 35 29.18 42.74 51.19
CA SER A 35 30.25 42.06 51.96
C SER A 35 31.54 42.92 52.04
N VAL A 36 31.85 43.68 50.99
CA VAL A 36 32.99 44.62 51.01
C VAL A 36 32.72 45.82 51.96
N GLN A 37 31.49 46.28 52.08
CA GLN A 37 31.11 47.34 53.03
C GLN A 37 31.06 46.87 54.50
N ALA A 38 30.96 45.58 54.74
CA ALA A 38 30.86 44.98 56.05
C ALA A 38 32.22 44.58 56.65
N VAL A 39 33.36 44.86 55.98
CA VAL A 39 34.66 44.68 56.60
C VAL A 39 34.84 45.76 57.69
N PRO A 40 34.83 45.39 58.99
CA PRO A 40 35.06 46.38 59.99
C PRO A 40 36.48 46.89 59.84
N LEU A 41 36.66 48.22 59.73
CA LEU A 41 37.93 48.86 59.93
C LEU A 41 38.39 48.43 61.30
N LEU A 42 39.39 47.61 61.45
CA LEU A 42 40.05 47.30 62.71
C LEU A 42 40.37 48.65 63.41
N PRO A 43 39.98 48.80 64.62
CA PRO A 43 40.35 50.01 65.35
C PRO A 43 41.86 50.07 65.47
N ALA A 44 42.45 51.09 64.90
CA ALA A 44 43.88 51.40 65.13
C ALA A 44 44.07 51.63 66.59
N GLN A 45 44.55 50.60 67.31
CA GLN A 45 45.08 50.81 68.64
C GLN A 45 46.39 51.60 68.50
N THR A 46 46.38 52.70 69.21
CA THR A 46 47.56 53.58 69.59
C THR A 46 48.18 54.39 68.47
N ALA A 47 47.70 55.58 68.36
CA ALA A 47 48.57 56.78 68.27
C ALA A 47 47.76 57.97 68.77
N GLU A 48 48.18 58.48 69.95
CA GLU A 48 47.84 59.86 70.44
C GLU A 48 48.39 60.81 69.35
N ALA A 49 47.57 61.69 68.89
CA ALA A 49 47.79 63.11 68.64
C ALA A 49 46.90 63.66 67.53
N ASP A 50 46.36 64.80 67.90
CA ASP A 50 45.84 65.84 67.01
C ASP A 50 44.49 65.65 66.32
N ALA A 51 43.52 66.28 66.94
CA ALA A 51 42.25 66.71 66.37
C ALA A 51 42.46 67.61 65.15
N HIS A 52 41.62 67.46 64.16
CA HIS A 52 41.39 68.15 62.90
C HIS A 52 42.01 67.47 61.66
N THR A 53 41.37 66.44 61.21
CA THR A 53 41.38 66.11 59.80
C THR A 53 40.02 65.51 59.38
N ASP A 54 39.46 66.16 58.38
CA ASP A 54 38.16 65.91 57.82
C ASP A 54 38.02 64.48 57.31
N PHE A 55 37.36 63.57 58.10
CA PHE A 55 36.99 62.21 57.72
C PHE A 55 35.73 62.09 56.83
N PRO A 56 34.94 63.14 56.50
CA PRO A 56 33.76 62.92 55.63
C PRO A 56 34.07 62.90 54.15
N MET A 57 35.21 63.39 53.63
CA MET A 57 35.47 63.45 52.16
C MET A 57 35.88 62.12 51.57
N ALA A 58 36.67 61.28 52.24
CA ALA A 58 37.13 59.97 51.72
C ALA A 58 35.99 58.97 51.58
N SER A 59 34.98 59.02 52.46
CA SER A 59 33.81 58.15 52.37
C SER A 59 32.86 58.52 51.22
N LEU A 60 32.79 59.78 50.85
CA LEU A 60 31.99 60.27 49.73
C LEU A 60 32.63 59.91 48.35
N GLU A 61 33.96 60.10 48.26
CA GLU A 61 34.69 59.69 47.01
C GLU A 61 34.66 58.17 46.76
N ILE A 62 34.76 57.35 47.80
CA ILE A 62 34.65 55.89 47.69
C ILE A 62 33.23 55.51 47.23
N ASN A 63 32.19 56.17 47.69
CA ASN A 63 30.83 55.92 47.31
C ASN A 63 30.51 56.29 45.85
N GLU A 64 31.11 57.39 45.34
CA GLU A 64 30.95 57.83 43.96
C GLU A 64 31.70 56.89 42.99
N THR A 65 32.92 56.49 43.29
CA THR A 65 33.67 55.52 42.49
C THR A 65 33.03 54.16 42.42
N VAL A 66 32.47 53.66 43.50
CA VAL A 66 31.67 52.40 43.52
C VAL A 66 30.37 52.53 42.73
N ARG A 67 29.69 53.68 42.74
CA ARG A 67 28.52 53.92 41.90
C ARG A 67 28.84 53.94 40.43
N GLN A 68 29.94 54.63 40.05
CA GLN A 68 30.38 54.64 38.66
C GLN A 68 30.84 53.26 38.16
N ALA A 69 31.59 52.51 38.97
CA ALA A 69 32.01 51.14 38.65
C ALA A 69 30.80 50.21 38.48
N ARG A 70 29.74 50.34 39.33
CA ARG A 70 28.46 49.61 39.12
C ARG A 70 27.78 50.00 37.83
N GLY A 71 27.71 51.27 37.45
CA GLY A 71 27.11 51.73 36.20
C GLY A 71 27.79 51.12 34.97
N ILE A 72 29.13 51.13 34.97
CA ILE A 72 29.93 50.56 33.90
C ILE A 72 29.73 49.02 33.81
N PHE A 73 29.72 48.35 34.96
CA PHE A 73 29.50 46.89 35.00
C PHE A 73 28.09 46.49 34.49
N HIS A 74 27.04 47.24 34.88
CA HIS A 74 25.71 47.00 34.35
C HIS A 74 25.61 47.23 32.85
N LEU A 75 26.24 48.30 32.33
CA LEU A 75 26.27 48.58 30.91
C LEU A 75 26.99 47.47 30.13
N GLN A 76 28.19 47.05 30.60
CA GLN A 76 28.94 45.97 30.00
C GLN A 76 28.18 44.63 30.02
N SER A 77 27.53 44.31 31.17
CA SER A 77 26.70 43.10 31.30
C SER A 77 25.50 43.11 30.34
N LEU A 78 24.88 44.28 30.16
CA LEU A 78 23.75 44.44 29.23
C LEU A 78 24.15 44.32 27.77
N LEU A 79 25.31 44.89 27.40
CA LEU A 79 25.89 44.77 26.06
C LEU A 79 26.33 43.34 25.76
N ALA A 80 26.95 42.66 26.73
CA ALA A 80 27.34 41.25 26.59
C ALA A 80 26.10 40.33 26.40
N MET A 81 25.03 40.57 27.20
CA MET A 81 23.79 39.87 27.06
C MET A 81 23.14 40.07 25.68
N ALA A 82 23.10 41.32 25.20
CA ALA A 82 22.55 41.61 23.86
C ALA A 82 23.34 40.94 22.74
N ALA A 83 24.69 40.90 22.85
CA ALA A 83 25.55 40.20 21.90
C ALA A 83 25.31 38.69 21.90
N VAL A 84 25.22 38.07 23.06
CA VAL A 84 24.93 36.63 23.19
C VAL A 84 23.55 36.28 22.64
N LEU A 85 22.53 37.11 22.95
CA LEU A 85 21.18 36.92 22.41
C LEU A 85 21.16 37.03 20.87
N ALA A 86 21.81 38.02 20.29
CA ALA A 86 21.86 38.22 18.86
C ALA A 86 22.57 37.06 18.15
N ALA A 87 23.75 36.64 18.69
CA ALA A 87 24.49 35.51 18.16
C ALA A 87 23.73 34.20 18.27
N GLY A 88 23.09 33.92 19.42
CA GLY A 88 22.28 32.74 19.64
C GLY A 88 21.06 32.68 18.72
N LEU A 89 20.35 33.80 18.56
CA LEU A 89 19.20 33.90 17.65
C LEU A 89 19.61 33.65 16.20
N TYR A 90 20.73 34.22 15.76
CA TYR A 90 21.27 33.99 14.43
C TYR A 90 21.64 32.50 14.23
N LEU A 91 22.30 31.89 15.20
CA LEU A 91 22.69 30.49 15.13
C LEU A 91 21.47 29.55 15.08
N ILE A 92 20.47 29.79 15.93
CA ILE A 92 19.21 29.03 15.93
C ILE A 92 18.52 29.16 14.57
N TYR A 93 18.41 30.36 14.03
CA TYR A 93 17.79 30.60 12.73
C TYR A 93 18.48 29.79 11.62
N ARG A 94 19.81 29.79 11.63
CA ARG A 94 20.64 29.04 10.63
C ARG A 94 20.50 27.54 10.80
N LEU A 95 20.57 27.02 12.03
CA LEU A 95 20.47 25.58 12.31
C LEU A 95 19.08 25.02 11.99
N VAL A 96 18.02 25.70 12.44
CA VAL A 96 16.64 25.31 12.15
C VAL A 96 16.35 25.38 10.64
N GLY A 97 16.90 26.41 9.96
CA GLY A 97 16.77 26.52 8.51
C GLY A 97 17.40 25.35 7.77
N LYS A 98 18.62 24.97 8.18
CA LYS A 98 19.34 23.84 7.56
C LYS A 98 18.69 22.50 7.86
N ALA A 99 18.20 22.29 9.08
CA ALA A 99 17.54 21.06 9.48
C ALA A 99 16.16 20.85 8.79
N LEU A 100 15.43 21.94 8.50
CA LEU A 100 14.11 21.86 7.86
C LEU A 100 14.15 21.99 6.33
N ALA A 101 15.29 22.36 5.73
CA ALA A 101 15.41 22.51 4.28
C ALA A 101 15.07 21.22 3.52
N PRO A 102 15.53 20.01 3.93
CA PRO A 102 15.18 18.77 3.24
C PRO A 102 13.68 18.46 3.27
N LEU A 103 12.99 18.86 4.34
CA LEU A 103 11.54 18.68 4.50
C LEU A 103 10.75 19.62 3.56
N ASP A 104 11.19 20.87 3.42
CA ASP A 104 10.58 21.83 2.50
C ASP A 104 10.78 21.37 1.04
N GLU A 105 11.95 20.83 0.71
CA GLU A 105 12.26 20.29 -0.60
C GLU A 105 11.40 19.05 -0.91
N LEU A 106 11.30 18.10 0.02
CA LEU A 106 10.48 16.91 -0.10
C LEU A 106 9.00 17.30 -0.29
N ALA A 107 8.50 18.24 0.52
CA ALA A 107 7.14 18.74 0.40
C ALA A 107 6.88 19.43 -0.96
N GLY A 108 7.89 20.14 -1.50
CA GLY A 108 7.83 20.73 -2.83
C GLY A 108 7.74 19.68 -3.94
N GLN A 109 8.58 18.65 -3.87
CA GLN A 109 8.56 17.53 -4.82
C GLN A 109 7.24 16.77 -4.79
N ILE A 110 6.62 16.60 -3.61
CA ILE A 110 5.32 15.91 -3.47
C ILE A 110 4.18 16.76 -4.05
N ARG A 111 4.14 18.08 -3.77
CA ARG A 111 3.06 18.96 -4.26
C ARG A 111 3.02 19.12 -5.77
N GLY A 112 4.18 19.04 -6.42
CA GLY A 112 4.27 19.17 -7.87
C GLY A 112 3.95 17.91 -8.65
N ARG A 113 3.65 16.78 -7.99
CA ARG A 113 3.42 15.50 -8.66
C ARG A 113 2.00 15.33 -9.15
N THR A 114 1.90 14.84 -10.37
CA THR A 114 0.67 14.36 -11.00
C THR A 114 0.62 12.81 -10.97
N ALA A 115 -0.50 12.24 -11.39
CA ALA A 115 -0.62 10.79 -11.52
C ALA A 115 0.41 10.18 -12.52
N GLU A 116 0.85 10.95 -13.49
CA GLU A 116 1.85 10.55 -14.50
C GLU A 116 3.27 10.51 -13.92
N ASP A 117 3.53 11.24 -12.84
CA ASP A 117 4.85 11.31 -12.18
C ASP A 117 5.04 10.27 -11.08
N LEU A 118 4.01 9.42 -10.80
CA LEU A 118 4.08 8.39 -9.75
C LEU A 118 5.15 7.34 -10.00
N GLU A 119 5.55 7.16 -11.25
CA GLU A 119 6.60 6.21 -11.66
C GLU A 119 8.00 6.67 -11.24
N ARG A 120 8.23 7.99 -11.14
CA ARG A 120 9.53 8.54 -10.79
C ARG A 120 9.70 8.57 -9.26
N PRO A 121 10.72 7.89 -8.68
CA PRO A 121 10.93 7.96 -7.24
C PRO A 121 11.36 9.37 -6.81
N LEU A 122 11.00 9.77 -5.58
CA LEU A 122 11.59 10.94 -4.92
C LEU A 122 13.05 10.67 -4.63
N ALA A 123 13.89 11.71 -4.74
CA ALA A 123 15.27 11.64 -4.28
C ALA A 123 15.28 11.41 -2.75
N ILE A 124 16.01 10.40 -2.30
CA ILE A 124 16.17 10.10 -0.89
C ILE A 124 17.35 10.91 -0.38
N PRO A 125 17.16 11.78 0.63
CA PRO A 125 18.29 12.50 1.23
C PRO A 125 19.30 11.53 1.85
N ASP A 126 20.60 11.84 1.70
CA ASP A 126 21.70 11.04 2.28
C ASP A 126 21.82 11.19 3.81
N SER A 127 20.93 11.94 4.44
CA SER A 127 20.94 12.25 5.87
C SER A 127 20.73 11.04 6.77
N GLY A 128 20.12 9.95 6.27
CA GLY A 128 19.82 8.74 7.05
C GLY A 128 18.85 8.96 8.22
N ASP A 129 18.20 10.09 8.27
CA ASP A 129 17.27 10.54 9.32
C ASP A 129 15.80 10.20 8.99
N GLU A 130 14.88 10.73 9.79
CA GLU A 130 13.43 10.53 9.64
C GLU A 130 12.91 11.05 8.28
N VAL A 131 13.59 12.03 7.68
CA VAL A 131 13.21 12.57 6.36
C VAL A 131 13.49 11.56 5.26
N ALA A 132 14.62 10.85 5.35
CA ALA A 132 14.96 9.79 4.42
C ALA A 132 14.00 8.58 4.56
N GLU A 133 13.55 8.28 5.79
CA GLU A 133 12.55 7.24 6.03
C GLU A 133 11.19 7.62 5.43
N LEU A 134 10.76 8.87 5.62
CA LEU A 134 9.53 9.40 5.03
C LEU A 134 9.57 9.35 3.49
N ALA A 135 10.70 9.73 2.88
CA ALA A 135 10.89 9.65 1.43
C ALA A 135 10.80 8.20 0.91
N ARG A 136 11.37 7.23 1.65
CA ARG A 136 11.27 5.79 1.32
C ARG A 136 9.84 5.29 1.42
N ALA A 137 9.13 5.61 2.50
CA ALA A 137 7.73 5.24 2.70
C ALA A 137 6.83 5.83 1.60
N PHE A 138 7.04 7.09 1.25
CA PHE A 138 6.32 7.74 0.16
C PHE A 138 6.61 7.04 -1.18
N ASN A 139 7.86 6.74 -1.49
CA ASN A 139 8.23 6.03 -2.72
C ASN A 139 7.61 4.63 -2.80
N GLN A 140 7.47 3.95 -1.66
CA GLN A 140 6.78 2.65 -1.61
C GLN A 140 5.27 2.80 -1.88
N MET A 141 4.63 3.79 -1.28
CA MET A 141 3.22 4.11 -1.51
C MET A 141 2.98 4.52 -2.97
N SER A 142 3.83 5.39 -3.52
CA SER A 142 3.77 5.86 -4.91
C SER A 142 3.85 4.69 -5.91
N ARG A 143 4.77 3.74 -5.68
CA ARG A 143 4.89 2.53 -6.51
C ARG A 143 3.62 1.67 -6.46
N ARG A 144 3.06 1.46 -5.27
CA ARG A 144 1.80 0.71 -5.12
C ARG A 144 0.65 1.40 -5.86
N LEU A 145 0.54 2.71 -5.71
CA LEU A 145 -0.49 3.51 -6.37
C LEU A 145 -0.33 3.48 -7.89
N ASN A 146 0.90 3.60 -8.40
CA ASN A 146 1.20 3.51 -9.82
C ASN A 146 0.82 2.11 -10.39
N GLN A 147 1.12 1.05 -9.67
CA GLN A 147 0.73 -0.31 -10.07
C GLN A 147 -0.79 -0.43 -10.21
N VAL A 148 -1.55 0.08 -9.25
CA VAL A 148 -3.03 0.10 -9.32
C VAL A 148 -3.52 0.93 -10.49
N PHE A 149 -2.93 2.10 -10.71
CA PHE A 149 -3.32 3.01 -11.79
C PHE A 149 -3.04 2.42 -13.18
N VAL A 150 -1.85 1.83 -13.37
CA VAL A 150 -1.50 1.14 -14.63
C VAL A 150 -2.42 -0.06 -14.87
N MET A 151 -2.71 -0.83 -13.82
CA MET A 151 -3.64 -1.96 -13.90
C MET A 151 -5.05 -1.49 -14.29
N GLN A 152 -5.55 -0.41 -13.69
CA GLN A 152 -6.86 0.16 -14.01
C GLN A 152 -6.91 0.71 -15.44
N LYS A 153 -5.85 1.38 -15.89
CA LYS A 153 -5.74 1.90 -17.26
C LYS A 153 -5.76 0.76 -18.29
N ASN A 154 -4.95 -0.28 -18.05
CA ASN A 154 -4.91 -1.46 -18.92
C ASN A 154 -6.25 -2.20 -18.92
N PHE A 155 -6.89 -2.35 -17.76
CA PHE A 155 -8.23 -2.93 -17.63
C PHE A 155 -9.25 -2.17 -18.48
N SER A 156 -9.32 -0.84 -18.38
CA SER A 156 -10.27 -0.04 -19.14
C SER A 156 -9.99 -0.09 -20.65
N HIS A 157 -8.72 -0.06 -21.03
CA HIS A 157 -8.30 -0.15 -22.44
C HIS A 157 -8.67 -1.51 -23.04
N ASN A 158 -8.34 -2.59 -22.35
CA ASN A 158 -8.62 -3.94 -22.81
C ASN A 158 -10.12 -4.23 -22.84
N ALA A 159 -10.88 -3.78 -21.82
CA ALA A 159 -12.33 -3.89 -21.82
C ALA A 159 -12.95 -3.23 -23.05
N ALA A 160 -12.53 -1.99 -23.37
CA ALA A 160 -13.01 -1.28 -24.54
C ALA A 160 -12.70 -2.02 -25.86
N HIS A 161 -11.52 -2.67 -25.95
CA HIS A 161 -11.15 -3.48 -27.11
C HIS A 161 -11.98 -4.76 -27.22
N GLU A 162 -12.15 -5.49 -26.12
CA GLU A 162 -12.92 -6.73 -26.08
C GLU A 162 -14.43 -6.52 -26.34
N PHE A 163 -14.99 -5.37 -25.96
CA PHE A 163 -16.36 -4.99 -26.35
C PHE A 163 -16.49 -4.57 -27.80
N ARG A 164 -15.46 -3.92 -28.37
CA ARG A 164 -15.53 -3.41 -29.74
C ARG A 164 -15.63 -4.54 -30.77
N THR A 165 -14.95 -5.65 -30.54
CA THR A 165 -14.89 -6.80 -31.47
C THR A 165 -16.28 -7.43 -31.68
N PRO A 166 -17.00 -7.93 -30.64
CA PRO A 166 -18.33 -8.52 -30.82
C PRO A 166 -19.34 -7.50 -31.37
N LEU A 167 -19.28 -6.25 -30.94
CA LEU A 167 -20.14 -5.18 -31.48
C LEU A 167 -19.89 -4.95 -32.97
N ALA A 168 -18.64 -5.03 -33.45
CA ALA A 168 -18.30 -4.91 -34.86
C ALA A 168 -18.81 -6.14 -35.66
N ILE A 169 -18.73 -7.34 -35.09
CA ILE A 169 -19.28 -8.58 -35.68
C ILE A 169 -20.79 -8.43 -35.81
N LEU A 170 -21.48 -8.09 -34.73
CA LEU A 170 -22.94 -7.85 -34.74
C LEU A 170 -23.34 -6.84 -35.83
N LYS A 171 -22.68 -5.68 -35.84
CA LYS A 171 -22.95 -4.61 -36.82
C LYS A 171 -22.71 -5.10 -38.26
N THR A 172 -21.64 -5.83 -38.51
CA THR A 172 -21.30 -6.34 -39.84
C THR A 172 -22.33 -7.39 -40.29
N ARG A 173 -22.67 -8.33 -39.40
CA ARG A 173 -23.66 -9.39 -39.70
C ARG A 173 -25.04 -8.81 -39.97
N ILE A 174 -25.49 -7.86 -39.19
CA ILE A 174 -26.76 -7.13 -39.44
C ILE A 174 -26.69 -6.42 -40.82
N GLY A 175 -25.57 -5.74 -41.13
CA GLY A 175 -25.38 -5.05 -42.39
C GLY A 175 -25.41 -6.01 -43.62
N LEU A 176 -24.77 -7.18 -43.48
CA LEU A 176 -24.82 -8.20 -44.52
C LEU A 176 -26.19 -8.82 -44.65
N PHE A 177 -26.86 -9.13 -43.55
CA PHE A 177 -28.23 -9.67 -43.56
C PHE A 177 -29.21 -8.75 -44.25
N ARG A 178 -29.15 -7.43 -43.96
CA ARG A 178 -30.01 -6.39 -44.62
C ARG A 178 -29.80 -6.28 -46.11
N LYS A 179 -28.65 -6.68 -46.64
CA LYS A 179 -28.35 -6.65 -48.09
C LYS A 179 -28.79 -7.91 -48.84
N LYS A 180 -29.09 -8.98 -48.11
CA LYS A 180 -29.63 -10.23 -48.69
C LYS A 180 -31.00 -9.96 -49.25
N ARG A 181 -31.27 -10.47 -50.50
CA ARG A 181 -32.58 -10.38 -51.15
C ARG A 181 -33.45 -11.60 -50.91
N ASP A 182 -32.84 -12.76 -50.65
CA ASP A 182 -33.51 -14.03 -50.40
C ASP A 182 -33.25 -14.52 -48.99
N PHE A 183 -34.31 -14.65 -48.20
CA PHE A 183 -34.26 -15.14 -46.80
C PHE A 183 -34.78 -16.57 -46.78
N THR A 184 -33.89 -17.54 -46.83
CA THR A 184 -34.25 -18.94 -46.51
C THR A 184 -34.37 -19.11 -45.01
N PRO A 185 -35.27 -20.00 -44.53
CA PRO A 185 -35.39 -20.28 -43.09
C PRO A 185 -34.07 -20.66 -42.43
N ALA A 186 -33.22 -21.45 -43.13
CA ALA A 186 -31.90 -21.80 -42.64
C ALA A 186 -30.95 -20.61 -42.50
N ALA A 187 -30.98 -19.64 -43.44
CA ALA A 187 -30.16 -18.45 -43.37
C ALA A 187 -30.60 -17.48 -42.24
N VAL A 188 -31.88 -17.47 -41.93
CA VAL A 188 -32.44 -16.70 -40.78
C VAL A 188 -32.00 -17.36 -39.48
N GLN A 189 -32.09 -18.68 -39.39
CA GLN A 189 -31.73 -19.43 -38.20
C GLN A 189 -30.22 -19.31 -37.91
N ASP A 190 -29.36 -19.43 -38.89
CA ASP A 190 -27.91 -19.23 -38.77
C ASP A 190 -27.57 -17.79 -38.29
N PHE A 191 -28.28 -16.78 -38.86
CA PHE A 191 -28.11 -15.40 -38.43
C PHE A 191 -28.51 -15.22 -36.97
N LEU A 192 -29.67 -15.73 -36.54
CA LEU A 192 -30.13 -15.63 -35.17
C LEU A 192 -29.18 -16.32 -34.19
N GLN A 193 -28.71 -17.53 -34.52
CA GLN A 193 -27.77 -18.27 -33.69
C GLN A 193 -26.44 -17.52 -33.46
N ILE A 194 -25.91 -16.89 -34.53
CA ILE A 194 -24.70 -16.05 -34.39
C ILE A 194 -24.99 -14.81 -33.52
N MET A 195 -26.16 -14.17 -33.70
CA MET A 195 -26.53 -12.99 -32.90
C MET A 195 -26.69 -13.36 -31.42
N GLU A 196 -27.37 -14.46 -31.12
CA GLU A 196 -27.52 -14.98 -29.75
C GLU A 196 -26.16 -15.26 -29.12
N GLY A 197 -25.27 -15.96 -29.82
CA GLY A 197 -23.93 -16.26 -29.31
C GLY A 197 -23.10 -15.01 -28.97
N GLU A 198 -23.16 -13.96 -29.81
CA GLU A 198 -22.43 -12.72 -29.52
C GLU A 198 -23.06 -11.93 -28.34
N VAL A 199 -24.39 -11.96 -28.21
CA VAL A 199 -25.09 -11.33 -27.07
C VAL A 199 -24.78 -12.06 -25.77
N ASP A 200 -24.79 -13.39 -25.78
CA ASP A 200 -24.43 -14.22 -24.62
C ASP A 200 -23.00 -13.97 -24.19
N HIS A 201 -22.08 -13.88 -25.17
CA HIS A 201 -20.67 -13.56 -24.91
C HIS A 201 -20.51 -12.19 -24.24
N LEU A 202 -21.20 -11.16 -24.75
CA LEU A 202 -21.20 -9.82 -24.14
C LEU A 202 -21.80 -9.85 -22.73
N SER A 203 -22.89 -10.57 -22.52
CA SER A 203 -23.56 -10.69 -21.21
C SER A 203 -22.65 -11.37 -20.18
N ALA A 204 -21.97 -12.46 -20.57
CA ALA A 204 -20.99 -13.14 -19.73
C ALA A 204 -19.81 -12.23 -19.34
N MET A 205 -19.34 -11.42 -20.30
CA MET A 205 -18.27 -10.45 -20.08
C MET A 205 -18.70 -9.36 -19.06
N VAL A 206 -19.87 -8.77 -19.23
CA VAL A 206 -20.42 -7.78 -18.29
C VAL A 206 -20.60 -8.38 -16.91
N SER A 207 -21.15 -9.59 -16.80
CA SER A 207 -21.34 -10.29 -15.53
C SER A 207 -19.99 -10.53 -14.82
N SER A 208 -18.97 -10.98 -15.54
CA SER A 208 -17.64 -11.20 -14.99
C SER A 208 -16.99 -9.90 -14.52
N LEU A 209 -17.19 -8.78 -15.22
CA LEU A 209 -16.71 -7.46 -14.82
C LEU A 209 -17.40 -6.97 -13.54
N LEU A 210 -18.71 -7.12 -13.45
CA LEU A 210 -19.49 -6.78 -12.24
C LEU A 210 -19.07 -7.63 -11.05
N GLU A 211 -18.83 -8.92 -11.25
CA GLU A 211 -18.30 -9.80 -10.20
C GLU A 211 -16.93 -9.34 -9.71
N LEU A 212 -15.99 -8.99 -10.60
CA LEU A 212 -14.67 -8.47 -10.24
C LEU A 212 -14.73 -7.17 -9.41
N THR A 213 -15.69 -6.30 -9.69
CA THR A 213 -15.81 -5.00 -8.99
C THR A 213 -16.53 -5.10 -7.65
N ASN A 214 -17.37 -6.11 -7.43
CA ASN A 214 -18.24 -6.22 -6.25
C ASN A 214 -17.79 -7.27 -5.23
N LEU A 215 -16.65 -7.92 -5.40
CA LEU A 215 -16.17 -9.00 -4.54
C LEU A 215 -16.02 -8.62 -3.06
N GLU A 216 -15.67 -7.38 -2.77
CA GLU A 216 -15.43 -6.90 -1.39
C GLU A 216 -16.73 -6.78 -0.56
N GLN A 217 -17.87 -6.61 -1.22
CA GLN A 217 -19.17 -6.38 -0.58
C GLN A 217 -19.96 -7.65 -0.31
N MET A 218 -19.45 -8.83 -0.72
CA MET A 218 -20.17 -10.09 -0.60
C MET A 218 -19.91 -10.79 0.73
N GLU A 219 -20.97 -11.29 1.35
CA GLU A 219 -20.87 -12.11 2.57
C GLU A 219 -20.10 -13.40 2.29
N ARG A 220 -19.24 -13.81 3.23
CA ARG A 220 -18.28 -14.94 3.09
C ARG A 220 -18.34 -15.90 4.28
N GLY A 221 -19.44 -15.92 5.01
CA GLY A 221 -19.59 -16.68 6.26
C GLY A 221 -20.26 -18.04 6.14
N GLU A 222 -20.60 -18.50 4.94
CA GLU A 222 -21.31 -19.76 4.72
C GLU A 222 -20.38 -20.96 4.89
N ARG A 223 -20.87 -22.03 5.51
CA ARG A 223 -20.20 -23.31 5.58
C ARG A 223 -20.62 -24.19 4.41
N LEU A 224 -19.67 -24.67 3.62
CA LEU A 224 -19.91 -25.43 2.40
C LEU A 224 -19.02 -26.66 2.33
N SER A 225 -19.56 -27.74 1.75
CA SER A 225 -18.79 -28.93 1.43
C SER A 225 -17.95 -28.68 0.16
N ALA A 226 -16.63 -28.81 0.28
CA ALA A 226 -15.71 -28.70 -0.84
C ALA A 226 -16.02 -29.77 -1.92
N GLU A 227 -16.35 -30.99 -1.49
CA GLU A 227 -16.73 -32.10 -2.37
C GLU A 227 -17.96 -31.75 -3.23
N GLN A 228 -19.05 -31.29 -2.57
CA GLN A 228 -20.28 -30.91 -3.27
C GLN A 228 -20.07 -29.71 -4.21
N LEU A 229 -19.26 -28.74 -3.79
CA LEU A 229 -18.92 -27.57 -4.59
C LEU A 229 -18.20 -27.97 -5.89
N ILE A 230 -17.18 -28.82 -5.76
CA ILE A 230 -16.36 -29.27 -6.90
C ILE A 230 -17.18 -30.21 -7.78
N GLN A 231 -17.97 -31.10 -7.20
CA GLN A 231 -18.80 -32.02 -7.99
C GLN A 231 -19.83 -31.26 -8.83
N ARG A 232 -20.52 -30.26 -8.28
CA ARG A 232 -21.47 -29.43 -9.06
C ARG A 232 -20.79 -28.73 -10.22
N ALA A 233 -19.60 -28.15 -10.00
CA ALA A 233 -18.87 -27.52 -11.08
C ALA A 233 -18.39 -28.54 -12.16
N ALA A 234 -18.05 -29.77 -11.75
CA ALA A 234 -17.69 -30.84 -12.67
C ALA A 234 -18.90 -31.30 -13.50
N ASP A 235 -20.09 -31.39 -12.89
CA ASP A 235 -21.34 -31.75 -13.57
C ASP A 235 -21.72 -30.69 -14.63
N GLU A 236 -21.48 -29.39 -14.38
CA GLU A 236 -21.73 -28.33 -15.35
C GLU A 236 -20.81 -28.38 -16.58
N VAL A 237 -19.57 -28.82 -16.42
CA VAL A 237 -18.65 -28.99 -17.55
C VAL A 237 -18.76 -30.37 -18.23
N ALA A 238 -19.59 -31.27 -17.71
CA ALA A 238 -19.72 -32.64 -18.20
C ALA A 238 -20.14 -32.69 -19.68
N LEU A 239 -21.12 -31.88 -20.10
CA LEU A 239 -21.59 -31.85 -21.48
C LEU A 239 -20.52 -31.31 -22.45
N PRO A 240 -19.91 -30.15 -22.23
CA PRO A 240 -18.79 -29.68 -23.06
C PRO A 240 -17.59 -30.65 -23.08
N ALA A 241 -17.31 -31.32 -21.97
CA ALA A 241 -16.26 -32.33 -21.89
C ALA A 241 -16.59 -33.56 -22.75
N ALA A 242 -17.84 -34.05 -22.69
CA ALA A 242 -18.30 -35.20 -23.50
C ALA A 242 -18.25 -34.90 -25.00
N GLU A 243 -18.64 -33.70 -25.44
CA GLU A 243 -18.54 -33.28 -26.86
C GLU A 243 -17.09 -33.34 -27.38
N ARG A 244 -16.14 -33.13 -26.48
CA ARG A 244 -14.70 -33.20 -26.80
C ARG A 244 -14.06 -34.54 -26.41
N GLN A 245 -14.85 -35.52 -25.96
CA GLN A 245 -14.39 -36.82 -25.49
C GLN A 245 -13.35 -36.71 -24.34
N ILE A 246 -13.48 -35.69 -23.50
CA ILE A 246 -12.57 -35.45 -22.37
C ILE A 246 -13.17 -36.10 -21.11
N SER A 247 -12.36 -36.91 -20.43
CA SER A 247 -12.74 -37.51 -19.15
C SER A 247 -12.40 -36.54 -17.98
N VAL A 248 -13.39 -36.16 -17.18
CA VAL A 248 -13.18 -35.37 -15.97
C VAL A 248 -13.18 -36.32 -14.77
N LEU A 249 -12.05 -36.44 -14.09
CA LEU A 249 -11.82 -37.34 -12.96
C LEU A 249 -11.69 -36.52 -11.68
N VAL A 250 -12.63 -36.73 -10.72
CA VAL A 250 -12.71 -35.98 -9.47
C VAL A 250 -12.34 -36.89 -8.29
N ASP A 251 -11.32 -36.47 -7.51
CA ASP A 251 -10.87 -37.14 -6.28
C ASP A 251 -10.71 -36.11 -5.16
N VAL A 252 -11.75 -35.88 -4.38
CA VAL A 252 -11.83 -34.87 -3.34
C VAL A 252 -12.08 -35.49 -1.98
N SER A 253 -11.19 -35.23 -1.04
CA SER A 253 -11.40 -35.61 0.36
C SER A 253 -12.47 -34.72 1.00
N PRO A 254 -13.38 -35.27 1.82
CA PRO A 254 -14.39 -34.50 2.53
C PRO A 254 -13.73 -33.35 3.33
N CYS A 255 -14.16 -32.11 3.08
CA CYS A 255 -13.66 -30.93 3.75
C CYS A 255 -14.73 -29.84 3.78
N THR A 256 -14.85 -29.15 4.92
CA THR A 256 -15.75 -28.00 5.06
C THR A 256 -14.94 -26.72 4.84
N LEU A 257 -15.39 -25.87 3.94
CA LEU A 257 -14.87 -24.55 3.68
C LEU A 257 -15.77 -23.49 4.30
N THR A 258 -15.23 -22.31 4.54
CA THR A 258 -16.01 -21.13 4.91
C THR A 258 -15.82 -20.07 3.83
N GLY A 259 -16.92 -19.61 3.23
CA GLY A 259 -16.83 -18.64 2.16
C GLY A 259 -18.20 -18.29 1.57
N ASN A 260 -18.18 -17.65 0.42
CA ASN A 260 -19.36 -17.42 -0.40
C ASN A 260 -19.48 -18.55 -1.44
N GLU A 261 -20.55 -19.34 -1.34
CA GLU A 261 -20.76 -20.53 -2.17
C GLU A 261 -20.76 -20.19 -3.67
N ARG A 262 -21.48 -19.15 -4.06
CA ARG A 262 -21.60 -18.73 -5.45
C ARG A 262 -20.26 -18.34 -6.05
N LEU A 263 -19.45 -17.57 -5.31
CA LEU A 263 -18.13 -17.14 -5.77
C LEU A 263 -17.15 -18.30 -5.87
N LEU A 264 -17.09 -19.14 -4.84
CA LEU A 264 -16.19 -20.30 -4.85
C LEU A 264 -16.57 -21.29 -5.94
N HIS A 265 -17.87 -21.53 -6.16
CA HIS A 265 -18.37 -22.34 -7.28
C HIS A 265 -17.91 -21.74 -8.62
N ARG A 266 -18.04 -20.42 -8.80
CA ARG A 266 -17.59 -19.72 -10.02
C ARG A 266 -16.10 -19.86 -10.26
N ALA A 267 -15.29 -19.80 -9.19
CA ALA A 267 -13.84 -20.00 -9.30
C ALA A 267 -13.50 -21.44 -9.76
N VAL A 268 -14.12 -22.44 -9.14
CA VAL A 268 -13.94 -23.86 -9.51
C VAL A 268 -14.38 -24.08 -10.95
N PHE A 269 -15.57 -23.61 -11.31
CA PHE A 269 -16.11 -23.73 -12.67
C PHE A 269 -15.15 -23.14 -13.72
N ASN A 270 -14.63 -21.92 -13.50
CA ASN A 270 -13.69 -21.29 -14.43
C ASN A 270 -12.39 -22.10 -14.62
N LEU A 271 -11.88 -22.74 -13.54
CA LEU A 271 -10.72 -23.61 -13.65
C LEU A 271 -11.03 -24.87 -14.48
N LEU A 272 -12.17 -25.50 -14.24
CA LEU A 272 -12.60 -26.71 -14.97
C LEU A 272 -12.92 -26.40 -16.44
N GLU A 273 -13.64 -25.31 -16.71
CA GLU A 273 -13.94 -24.84 -18.05
C GLU A 273 -12.64 -24.62 -18.86
N ASN A 274 -11.65 -23.95 -18.27
CA ASN A 274 -10.35 -23.78 -18.89
C ASN A 274 -9.64 -25.11 -19.15
N ALA A 275 -9.65 -26.02 -18.18
CA ALA A 275 -9.01 -27.32 -18.34
C ALA A 275 -9.64 -28.15 -19.48
N VAL A 276 -10.98 -28.17 -19.56
CA VAL A 276 -11.70 -28.84 -20.66
C VAL A 276 -11.44 -28.14 -22.00
N LYS A 277 -11.43 -26.82 -22.01
CA LYS A 277 -11.21 -26.02 -23.22
C LYS A 277 -9.84 -26.23 -23.85
N TYR A 278 -8.79 -26.30 -23.04
CA TYR A 278 -7.41 -26.40 -23.54
C TYR A 278 -6.85 -27.80 -23.60
N SER A 279 -7.52 -28.79 -23.00
CA SER A 279 -7.14 -30.21 -23.21
C SER A 279 -7.33 -30.65 -24.63
N PRO A 280 -6.53 -31.60 -25.12
CA PRO A 280 -6.72 -32.22 -26.42
C PRO A 280 -8.01 -33.06 -26.44
N ILE A 281 -8.57 -33.25 -27.64
CA ILE A 281 -9.71 -34.17 -27.84
C ILE A 281 -9.32 -35.60 -27.41
N GLY A 282 -10.17 -36.25 -26.61
CA GLY A 282 -9.87 -37.58 -26.06
C GLY A 282 -8.95 -37.54 -24.81
N GLY A 283 -8.60 -36.36 -24.30
CA GLY A 283 -7.75 -36.22 -23.15
C GLY A 283 -8.47 -36.41 -21.79
N ALA A 284 -7.78 -36.09 -20.69
CA ALA A 284 -8.31 -36.17 -19.36
C ALA A 284 -8.00 -34.90 -18.57
N VAL A 285 -8.93 -34.51 -17.69
CA VAL A 285 -8.80 -33.47 -16.67
C VAL A 285 -8.87 -34.12 -15.31
N TYR A 286 -7.86 -33.90 -14.48
CA TYR A 286 -7.79 -34.46 -13.12
C TYR A 286 -8.06 -33.33 -12.11
N VAL A 287 -9.01 -33.58 -11.21
CA VAL A 287 -9.37 -32.67 -10.13
C VAL A 287 -9.13 -33.36 -8.81
N SER A 288 -8.26 -32.80 -7.99
CA SER A 288 -8.08 -33.31 -6.62
C SER A 288 -8.29 -32.20 -5.60
N GLY A 289 -8.82 -32.59 -4.44
CA GLY A 289 -9.05 -31.68 -3.33
C GLY A 289 -8.60 -32.32 -2.02
N ARG A 290 -7.63 -31.68 -1.33
CA ARG A 290 -7.08 -32.24 -0.10
C ARG A 290 -6.82 -31.15 0.93
N ARG A 291 -6.91 -31.52 2.19
CA ARG A 291 -6.47 -30.68 3.30
C ARG A 291 -4.94 -30.82 3.47
N ALA A 292 -4.21 -29.72 3.49
CA ALA A 292 -2.79 -29.69 3.74
C ALA A 292 -2.42 -28.40 4.50
N ASP A 293 -1.61 -28.49 5.55
CA ASP A 293 -1.00 -27.35 6.27
C ASP A 293 -1.99 -26.22 6.68
N GLY A 294 -3.21 -26.59 7.11
CA GLY A 294 -4.24 -25.61 7.53
C GLY A 294 -4.97 -24.92 6.39
N VAL A 295 -4.73 -25.31 5.15
CA VAL A 295 -5.46 -24.88 3.96
C VAL A 295 -6.14 -26.05 3.26
N PHE A 296 -7.20 -25.76 2.54
CA PHE A 296 -7.74 -26.68 1.52
C PHE A 296 -7.03 -26.37 0.20
N ARG A 297 -6.38 -27.38 -0.36
CA ARG A 297 -5.70 -27.28 -1.67
C ARG A 297 -6.50 -28.06 -2.70
N MET A 298 -6.98 -27.35 -3.72
CA MET A 298 -7.59 -27.94 -4.90
C MET A 298 -6.60 -27.85 -6.05
N GLU A 299 -6.43 -28.93 -6.78
CA GLU A 299 -5.59 -29.01 -7.97
C GLU A 299 -6.46 -29.41 -9.17
N VAL A 300 -6.31 -28.66 -10.26
CA VAL A 300 -6.92 -28.98 -11.57
C VAL A 300 -5.78 -29.14 -12.56
N THR A 301 -5.64 -30.36 -13.10
CA THR A 301 -4.57 -30.71 -14.03
C THR A 301 -5.17 -31.03 -15.37
N ASP A 302 -4.70 -30.31 -16.40
CA ASP A 302 -5.04 -30.52 -17.81
C ASP A 302 -3.89 -31.17 -18.60
N GLN A 303 -4.20 -31.65 -19.77
CA GLN A 303 -3.22 -32.21 -20.76
C GLN A 303 -3.02 -31.25 -21.95
N GLY A 304 -3.23 -29.97 -21.74
CA GLY A 304 -3.10 -28.93 -22.77
C GLY A 304 -1.65 -28.64 -23.18
N PRO A 305 -1.42 -27.55 -23.90
CA PRO A 305 -0.08 -27.15 -24.35
C PRO A 305 0.82 -26.61 -23.18
N GLY A 306 0.29 -26.47 -21.98
CA GLY A 306 1.01 -25.89 -20.87
C GLY A 306 1.11 -24.36 -20.97
N ILE A 307 1.71 -23.75 -19.94
CA ILE A 307 1.90 -22.29 -19.84
C ILE A 307 3.37 -21.98 -19.58
N PRO A 308 4.03 -21.21 -20.48
CA PRO A 308 5.40 -20.77 -20.30
C PRO A 308 5.63 -20.11 -18.95
N ALA A 309 6.79 -20.35 -18.32
CA ALA A 309 7.08 -19.91 -16.97
C ALA A 309 6.96 -18.38 -16.80
N GLU A 310 7.37 -17.61 -17.80
CA GLU A 310 7.30 -16.17 -17.87
C GLU A 310 5.86 -15.62 -17.88
N LEU A 311 4.91 -16.40 -18.41
CA LEU A 311 3.50 -15.97 -18.51
C LEU A 311 2.64 -16.44 -17.35
N ARG A 312 3.12 -17.34 -16.47
CA ARG A 312 2.34 -17.94 -15.36
C ARG A 312 1.76 -16.93 -14.37
N ARG A 313 2.36 -15.75 -14.26
CA ARG A 313 1.80 -14.65 -13.44
C ARG A 313 0.78 -13.81 -14.22
N GLN A 314 1.03 -13.61 -15.51
CA GLN A 314 0.24 -12.72 -16.37
C GLN A 314 -1.11 -13.34 -16.77
N ILE A 315 -1.23 -14.67 -16.83
CA ILE A 315 -2.51 -15.32 -17.16
C ILE A 315 -3.66 -15.00 -16.17
N PHE A 316 -3.33 -14.51 -14.98
CA PHE A 316 -4.32 -14.06 -14.00
C PHE A 316 -4.62 -12.57 -14.10
N GLU A 317 -4.06 -11.85 -15.06
CA GLU A 317 -4.40 -10.45 -15.33
C GLU A 317 -5.68 -10.40 -16.18
N PRO A 318 -6.59 -9.46 -15.90
CA PRO A 318 -7.81 -9.32 -16.70
C PRO A 318 -7.50 -9.12 -18.19
N PHE A 319 -8.24 -9.83 -19.04
CA PHE A 319 -8.11 -9.81 -20.52
C PHE A 319 -6.80 -10.36 -21.08
N PHE A 320 -5.92 -10.92 -20.22
CA PHE A 320 -4.68 -11.53 -20.71
C PHE A 320 -4.94 -12.88 -21.39
N ARG A 321 -4.24 -13.12 -22.50
CA ARG A 321 -4.32 -14.36 -23.28
C ARG A 321 -2.93 -14.72 -23.83
N VAL A 322 -2.57 -16.01 -23.79
CA VAL A 322 -1.25 -16.49 -24.24
C VAL A 322 -1.09 -16.36 -25.77
N ASP A 323 -2.18 -16.59 -26.53
CA ASP A 323 -2.22 -16.51 -27.99
C ASP A 323 -3.51 -15.82 -28.46
N ASP A 324 -3.42 -14.58 -28.93
CA ASP A 324 -4.56 -13.79 -29.39
C ASP A 324 -5.29 -14.36 -30.62
N ALA A 325 -4.56 -15.01 -31.56
CA ALA A 325 -5.14 -15.48 -32.78
C ALA A 325 -5.89 -16.81 -32.62
N ARG A 326 -5.33 -17.77 -31.91
CA ARG A 326 -5.89 -19.11 -31.68
C ARG A 326 -7.03 -19.11 -30.65
N SER A 327 -6.90 -18.25 -29.65
CA SER A 327 -7.87 -18.14 -28.58
C SER A 327 -9.15 -17.42 -28.99
N ARG A 328 -9.13 -16.53 -30.00
CA ARG A 328 -10.36 -15.89 -30.53
C ARG A 328 -11.33 -16.87 -31.15
N GLN A 329 -10.84 -17.96 -31.75
CA GLN A 329 -11.70 -19.00 -32.29
C GLN A 329 -12.33 -19.91 -31.23
N GLN A 330 -11.73 -19.97 -30.03
CA GLN A 330 -12.20 -20.82 -28.92
C GLN A 330 -13.06 -20.08 -27.91
N GLY A 331 -13.32 -18.77 -28.08
CA GLY A 331 -14.17 -17.96 -27.17
C GLY A 331 -13.54 -17.71 -25.80
N GLY A 332 -13.99 -16.67 -25.13
CA GLY A 332 -13.59 -16.28 -23.77
C GLY A 332 -12.83 -14.97 -23.72
N ALA A 333 -13.29 -14.06 -22.85
CA ALA A 333 -12.80 -12.68 -22.72
C ALA A 333 -11.49 -12.52 -21.93
N GLY A 334 -10.85 -13.63 -21.49
CA GLY A 334 -9.67 -13.56 -20.64
C GLY A 334 -9.95 -13.05 -19.21
N LEU A 335 -11.21 -13.15 -18.75
CA LEU A 335 -11.63 -12.72 -17.42
C LEU A 335 -11.72 -13.86 -16.40
N GLY A 336 -11.86 -15.11 -16.84
CA GLY A 336 -12.10 -16.26 -15.96
C GLY A 336 -11.01 -16.49 -14.93
N LEU A 337 -9.73 -16.53 -15.35
CA LEU A 337 -8.59 -16.72 -14.42
C LEU A 337 -8.35 -15.49 -13.52
N ALA A 338 -8.60 -14.29 -14.04
CA ALA A 338 -8.55 -13.07 -13.22
C ALA A 338 -9.61 -13.12 -12.11
N LEU A 339 -10.80 -13.59 -12.42
CA LEU A 339 -11.88 -13.79 -11.45
C LEU A 339 -11.51 -14.87 -10.42
N VAL A 340 -10.92 -15.99 -10.84
CA VAL A 340 -10.40 -17.02 -9.91
C VAL A 340 -9.42 -16.41 -8.91
N ARG A 341 -8.45 -15.65 -9.38
CA ARG A 341 -7.46 -14.97 -8.51
C ARG A 341 -8.13 -14.00 -7.55
N ALA A 342 -9.05 -13.18 -8.03
CA ALA A 342 -9.74 -12.19 -7.21
C ALA A 342 -10.62 -12.87 -6.16
N ILE A 343 -11.34 -13.96 -6.49
CA ILE A 343 -12.13 -14.75 -5.55
C ILE A 343 -11.23 -15.42 -4.51
N ALA A 344 -10.13 -16.04 -4.93
CA ALA A 344 -9.17 -16.67 -4.01
C ALA A 344 -8.64 -15.65 -2.99
N GLN A 345 -8.19 -14.49 -3.45
CA GLN A 345 -7.70 -13.39 -2.59
C GLN A 345 -8.78 -12.86 -1.65
N ALA A 346 -10.00 -12.70 -2.16
CA ALA A 346 -11.15 -12.27 -1.35
C ALA A 346 -11.48 -13.25 -0.21
N HIS A 347 -11.16 -14.53 -0.35
CA HIS A 347 -11.29 -15.55 0.69
C HIS A 347 -9.99 -15.79 1.50
N GLY A 348 -8.99 -14.91 1.38
CA GLY A 348 -7.71 -15.03 2.09
C GLY A 348 -6.82 -16.15 1.57
N GLY A 349 -7.13 -16.70 0.39
CA GLY A 349 -6.39 -17.75 -0.29
C GLY A 349 -5.51 -17.24 -1.42
N ALA A 350 -5.03 -18.18 -2.23
CA ALA A 350 -4.19 -17.90 -3.39
C ALA A 350 -4.47 -18.88 -4.52
N VAL A 351 -4.15 -18.47 -5.75
CA VAL A 351 -4.12 -19.35 -6.91
C VAL A 351 -2.77 -19.23 -7.62
N ARG A 352 -2.26 -20.35 -8.08
CA ARG A 352 -1.04 -20.42 -8.90
C ARG A 352 -1.17 -21.49 -9.95
N VAL A 353 -0.27 -21.45 -10.94
CA VAL A 353 -0.17 -22.45 -12.00
C VAL A 353 1.26 -22.97 -12.08
N GLU A 354 1.38 -24.27 -12.30
CA GLU A 354 2.63 -24.98 -12.48
C GLU A 354 2.53 -25.85 -13.76
N GLU A 355 3.65 -26.39 -14.18
CA GLU A 355 3.67 -27.40 -15.24
C GLU A 355 3.20 -28.75 -14.69
N ALA A 356 2.33 -29.42 -15.41
CA ALA A 356 1.89 -30.74 -15.01
C ALA A 356 3.00 -31.77 -15.30
N PRO A 357 3.18 -32.81 -14.44
CA PRO A 357 4.21 -33.85 -14.65
C PRO A 357 4.08 -34.61 -15.98
N SER A 358 2.87 -34.72 -16.50
CA SER A 358 2.55 -35.37 -17.77
C SER A 358 2.51 -34.41 -18.97
N GLY A 359 2.98 -33.19 -18.83
CA GLY A 359 2.71 -32.09 -19.77
C GLY A 359 1.35 -31.42 -19.47
N GLY A 360 1.13 -30.19 -19.98
CA GLY A 360 -0.05 -29.42 -19.71
C GLY A 360 0.11 -28.47 -18.49
N SER A 361 -1.01 -28.03 -17.94
CA SER A 361 -1.02 -27.09 -16.81
C SER A 361 -1.62 -27.72 -15.57
N ARG A 362 -1.09 -27.36 -14.40
CA ARG A 362 -1.64 -27.70 -13.10
C ARG A 362 -1.96 -26.40 -12.34
N PHE A 363 -3.24 -26.12 -12.16
CA PHE A 363 -3.73 -25.01 -11.38
C PHE A 363 -3.93 -25.43 -9.93
N LEU A 364 -3.40 -24.64 -8.99
CA LEU A 364 -3.51 -24.88 -7.55
C LEU A 364 -4.28 -23.72 -6.94
N LEU A 365 -5.45 -24.02 -6.37
CA LEU A 365 -6.26 -23.08 -5.59
C LEU A 365 -6.14 -23.45 -4.11
N GLU A 366 -5.64 -22.55 -3.31
CA GLU A 366 -5.45 -22.69 -1.87
C GLU A 366 -6.42 -21.77 -1.11
N LEU A 367 -7.23 -22.33 -0.24
CA LEU A 367 -8.21 -21.60 0.59
C LEU A 367 -7.94 -21.89 2.06
N PRO A 368 -7.91 -20.87 2.94
CA PRO A 368 -7.69 -21.09 4.37
C PRO A 368 -8.87 -21.86 4.97
N LEU A 369 -8.55 -22.79 5.86
CA LEU A 369 -9.54 -23.48 6.66
C LEU A 369 -9.83 -22.67 7.92
N GLY A 370 -11.09 -22.52 8.28
CA GLY A 370 -11.50 -21.89 9.52
C GLY A 370 -10.93 -22.61 10.75
N PRO A 371 -10.80 -21.92 11.90
CA PRO A 371 -10.14 -22.48 13.10
C PRO A 371 -10.80 -23.78 13.62
N GLU A 372 -12.07 -23.98 13.41
CA GLU A 372 -12.78 -25.20 13.80
C GLU A 372 -12.52 -26.41 12.88
N CYS A 373 -12.02 -26.19 11.66
CA CYS A 373 -11.65 -27.27 10.75
C CYS A 373 -10.20 -27.74 10.96
N GLN A 374 -9.45 -27.13 11.87
CA GLN A 374 -8.04 -27.46 12.10
C GLN A 374 -7.83 -28.68 13.03
N ALA A 375 -8.81 -29.08 13.82
CA ALA A 375 -8.73 -30.26 14.65
C ALA A 375 -9.14 -31.53 13.87
N PRO A 376 -8.36 -32.63 13.92
CA PRO A 376 -8.85 -33.92 13.50
C PRO A 376 -10.03 -34.30 14.41
N PRO A 377 -11.07 -35.02 13.93
CA PRO A 377 -12.10 -35.55 14.82
C PRO A 377 -11.38 -36.41 15.88
N PRO A 378 -11.78 -36.32 17.17
CA PRO A 378 -11.21 -37.17 18.20
C PRO A 378 -11.39 -38.63 17.77
N GLY A 379 -10.26 -39.34 17.68
CA GLY A 379 -10.23 -40.73 17.27
C GLY A 379 -11.22 -41.53 18.10
N THR A 380 -12.12 -42.19 17.44
CA THR A 380 -12.88 -43.30 18.00
C THR A 380 -11.96 -44.51 18.08
N ASP A 381 -11.01 -44.45 19.01
CA ASP A 381 -10.48 -45.68 19.60
C ASP A 381 -11.57 -46.22 20.49
N LYS A 382 -12.28 -47.23 20.00
CA LYS A 382 -13.01 -48.18 20.84
C LYS A 382 -12.26 -49.50 20.86
N PRO A 383 -12.13 -50.08 22.03
CA PRO A 383 -11.37 -51.31 22.29
C PRO A 383 -11.95 -52.53 21.63
#